data_2d9502078b72be3d540534fdcb59d319
#
_entry.id   2d9502078b72be3d540534fdcb59d319
#
_cell.length_a   1.000
_cell.length_b   1.000
_cell.length_c   1.000
_cell.angle_alpha   90.00
_cell.angle_beta   90.00
_cell.angle_gamma   90.00
#
_symmetry.space_group_name_H-M   'P 1'
#
loop_
_entity.id
_entity.type
_entity.pdbx_description
1 polymer ?
#
loop_
_entity_poly.entity_id
_entity_poly.type
_entity_poly.pdbx_seq_one_letter_code
_entity_poly.pdbx_strand_id
1 'polypeptide(L)'
;LFNTPLKPLLNWLDVIPVQRHAAQGLTQQIIAEIQKREQIWVGMTPEGTRHNATDFKRGFYHIALGAQVPIVMFAMDYAHKTIYCLGTFCPTGDYEADLEKILALYEGKISAKHPQRLAKPLQKH
;
A
#
# COMPACT_ATOMS: atom_id res chain seq x y z
N LEU A 1 -17.94 -8.22 -1.57
CA LEU A 1 -17.00 -9.17 -2.15
C LEU A 1 -17.15 -10.57 -1.50
N PHE A 2 -17.22 -10.65 -0.15
CA PHE A 2 -17.35 -11.90 0.60
C PHE A 2 -18.76 -12.51 0.59
N ASN A 3 -19.78 -11.80 0.14
CA ASN A 3 -21.15 -12.28 -0.06
C ASN A 3 -21.43 -12.71 -1.50
N THR A 4 -20.42 -12.96 -2.30
CA THR A 4 -20.50 -13.36 -3.70
C THR A 4 -20.21 -14.85 -3.89
N PRO A 5 -20.56 -15.48 -5.06
CA PRO A 5 -20.17 -16.85 -5.39
C PRO A 5 -18.66 -17.10 -5.35
N LEU A 6 -17.85 -16.04 -5.31
CA LEU A 6 -16.38 -16.10 -5.23
C LEU A 6 -15.84 -16.33 -3.82
N LYS A 7 -16.70 -16.37 -2.79
CA LYS A 7 -16.27 -16.59 -1.40
C LYS A 7 -15.35 -17.82 -1.19
N PRO A 8 -15.64 -19.01 -1.77
CA PRO A 8 -14.75 -20.15 -1.64
C PRO A 8 -13.36 -19.90 -2.24
N LEU A 9 -13.31 -19.22 -3.41
CA LEU A 9 -12.05 -18.86 -4.06
C LEU A 9 -11.24 -17.85 -3.24
N LEU A 10 -11.90 -16.85 -2.66
CA LEU A 10 -11.27 -15.86 -1.80
C LEU A 10 -10.72 -16.48 -0.52
N ASN A 11 -11.43 -17.43 0.08
CA ASN A 11 -10.96 -18.19 1.23
C ASN A 11 -9.76 -19.07 0.87
N TRP A 12 -9.76 -19.67 -0.32
CA TRP A 12 -8.63 -20.46 -0.80
C TRP A 12 -7.38 -19.61 -1.05
N LEU A 13 -7.56 -18.36 -1.52
CA LEU A 13 -6.48 -17.39 -1.69
C LEU A 13 -6.05 -16.71 -0.38
N ASP A 14 -6.63 -17.12 0.75
CA ASP A 14 -6.37 -16.53 2.07
C ASP A 14 -6.62 -15.01 2.13
N VAL A 15 -7.63 -14.54 1.40
CA VAL A 15 -8.05 -13.15 1.41
C VAL A 15 -8.79 -12.85 2.72
N ILE A 16 -8.26 -11.92 3.49
CA ILE A 16 -8.79 -11.56 4.80
C ILE A 16 -9.91 -10.53 4.65
N PRO A 17 -11.13 -10.78 5.16
CA PRO A 17 -12.19 -9.79 5.17
C PRO A 17 -11.89 -8.73 6.22
N VAL A 18 -11.78 -7.46 5.80
CA VAL A 18 -11.65 -6.32 6.71
C VAL A 18 -12.93 -5.47 6.71
N GLN A 19 -13.38 -5.09 7.88
CA GLN A 19 -14.57 -4.24 8.04
C GLN A 19 -14.15 -2.77 8.04
N ARG A 20 -14.41 -2.07 6.94
CA ARG A 20 -14.01 -0.66 6.75
C ARG A 20 -14.67 0.32 7.74
N HIS A 21 -15.78 -0.08 8.33
CA HIS A 21 -16.60 0.75 9.25
C HIS A 21 -16.62 0.21 10.68
N ALA A 22 -15.70 -0.69 11.03
CA ALA A 22 -15.63 -1.21 12.40
C ALA A 22 -15.11 -0.15 13.39
N ALA A 23 -15.55 -0.26 14.64
CA ALA A 23 -15.17 0.66 15.72
C ALA A 23 -13.65 0.74 15.98
N GLN A 24 -12.92 -0.33 15.70
CA GLN A 24 -11.46 -0.38 15.86
C GLN A 24 -10.68 0.21 14.69
N GLY A 25 -11.35 0.68 13.63
CA GLY A 25 -10.68 1.17 12.43
C GLY A 25 -9.95 0.09 11.62
N LEU A 26 -9.79 0.36 10.32
CA LEU A 26 -9.16 -0.56 9.37
C LEU A 26 -7.69 -0.84 9.70
N THR A 27 -6.96 0.20 10.10
CA THR A 27 -5.52 0.11 10.43
C THR A 27 -5.27 -0.87 11.56
N GLN A 28 -6.02 -0.79 12.64
CA GLN A 28 -5.85 -1.68 13.80
C GLN A 28 -6.21 -3.13 13.48
N GLN A 29 -7.21 -3.37 12.66
CA GLN A 29 -7.56 -4.72 12.20
C GLN A 29 -6.43 -5.36 11.41
N ILE A 30 -5.81 -4.62 10.49
CA ILE A 30 -4.70 -5.10 9.67
C ILE A 30 -3.47 -5.38 10.55
N ILE A 31 -3.13 -4.50 11.47
CA ILE A 31 -2.02 -4.72 12.43
C ILE A 31 -2.25 -6.01 13.22
N ALA A 32 -3.45 -6.22 13.76
CA ALA A 32 -3.79 -7.42 14.51
C ALA A 32 -3.64 -8.70 13.65
N GLU A 33 -4.07 -8.66 12.39
CA GLU A 33 -3.93 -9.80 11.48
C GLU A 33 -2.47 -10.09 11.13
N ILE A 34 -1.63 -9.06 10.96
CA ILE A 34 -0.19 -9.25 10.74
C ILE A 34 0.45 -9.89 11.96
N GLN A 35 0.11 -9.47 13.16
CA GLN A 35 0.69 -9.98 14.41
C GLN A 35 0.28 -11.42 14.74
N LYS A 36 -0.86 -11.88 14.24
CA LYS A 36 -1.35 -13.26 14.43
C LYS A 36 -0.67 -14.29 13.56
N ARG A 37 -0.01 -13.87 12.48
CA ARG A 37 0.50 -14.77 11.44
C ARG A 37 2.02 -14.73 11.40
N GLU A 38 2.65 -15.89 11.22
CA GLU A 38 4.10 -15.99 11.04
C GLU A 38 4.55 -15.43 9.68
N GLN A 39 3.71 -15.61 8.66
CA GLN A 39 3.98 -15.14 7.30
C GLN A 39 2.71 -14.54 6.70
N ILE A 40 2.79 -13.27 6.31
CA ILE A 40 1.68 -12.57 5.64
C ILE A 40 2.22 -11.48 4.73
N TRP A 41 1.59 -11.30 3.58
CA TRP A 41 1.77 -10.17 2.69
C TRP A 41 0.51 -9.33 2.64
N VAL A 42 0.63 -8.05 2.92
CA VAL A 42 -0.47 -7.09 2.82
C VAL A 42 -0.18 -6.11 1.70
N GLY A 43 -0.93 -6.23 0.59
CA GLY A 43 -0.82 -5.32 -0.54
C GLY A 43 -1.75 -4.12 -0.38
N MET A 44 -1.22 -2.91 -0.61
CA MET A 44 -2.03 -1.70 -0.62
C MET A 44 -1.45 -0.62 -1.52
N THR A 45 -2.31 0.31 -1.92
CA THR A 45 -1.92 1.49 -2.67
C THR A 45 -2.01 2.71 -1.77
N PRO A 46 -0.92 3.48 -1.58
CA PRO A 46 -0.93 4.64 -0.68
C PRO A 46 -1.84 5.77 -1.17
N GLU A 47 -2.14 5.81 -2.44
CA GLU A 47 -3.09 6.77 -3.01
C GLU A 47 -4.51 6.58 -2.47
N GLY A 48 -4.91 5.34 -2.21
CA GLY A 48 -6.23 4.97 -1.66
C GLY A 48 -7.42 5.33 -2.57
N THR A 49 -7.15 5.70 -3.82
CA THR A 49 -8.16 6.11 -4.81
C THR A 49 -7.66 5.82 -6.24
N ARG A 50 -8.60 5.75 -7.19
CA ARG A 50 -8.30 5.63 -8.63
C ARG A 50 -8.26 7.00 -9.34
N HIS A 51 -8.48 8.08 -8.60
CA HIS A 51 -8.43 9.47 -9.08
C HIS A 51 -7.30 10.21 -8.38
N ASN A 52 -6.91 11.36 -8.94
CA ASN A 52 -5.85 12.19 -8.38
C ASN A 52 -5.96 12.34 -6.86
N ALA A 53 -5.04 11.71 -6.14
CA ALA A 53 -4.85 11.97 -4.73
C ALA A 53 -4.00 13.23 -4.57
N THR A 54 -4.39 14.11 -3.67
CA THR A 54 -3.60 15.30 -3.33
C THR A 54 -2.38 14.92 -2.50
N ASP A 55 -2.47 13.79 -1.80
CA ASP A 55 -1.43 13.27 -0.92
C ASP A 55 -1.59 11.75 -0.74
N PHE A 56 -0.56 11.10 -0.20
CA PHE A 56 -0.66 9.72 0.22
C PHE A 56 -1.42 9.60 1.54
N LYS A 57 -2.26 8.56 1.63
CA LYS A 57 -2.90 8.21 2.89
C LYS A 57 -1.91 7.53 3.80
N ARG A 58 -1.78 8.03 5.03
CA ARG A 58 -0.81 7.55 6.02
C ARG A 58 -1.08 6.14 6.56
N GLY A 59 -2.18 5.50 6.16
CA GLY A 59 -2.59 4.19 6.67
C GLY A 59 -1.53 3.10 6.50
N PHE A 60 -0.88 3.03 5.33
CA PHE A 60 0.19 2.06 5.08
C PHE A 60 1.37 2.22 6.05
N TYR A 61 1.73 3.47 6.33
CA TYR A 61 2.82 3.80 7.23
C TYR A 61 2.51 3.42 8.68
N HIS A 62 1.31 3.77 9.15
CA HIS A 62 0.86 3.41 10.50
C HIS A 62 0.74 1.90 10.70
N ILE A 63 0.32 1.16 9.69
CA ILE A 63 0.27 -0.30 9.72
C ILE A 63 1.69 -0.88 9.87
N ALA A 64 2.61 -0.45 9.02
CA ALA A 64 3.98 -0.95 9.05
C ALA A 64 4.69 -0.61 10.37
N LEU A 65 4.52 0.62 10.87
CA LEU A 65 5.09 1.06 12.13
C LEU A 65 4.47 0.32 13.33
N GLY A 66 3.14 0.18 13.37
CA GLY A 66 2.43 -0.49 14.45
C GLY A 66 2.65 -2.00 14.49
N ALA A 67 2.77 -2.65 13.34
CA ALA A 67 3.08 -4.07 13.24
C ALA A 67 4.59 -4.38 13.30
N GLN A 68 5.45 -3.36 13.25
CA GLN A 68 6.91 -3.49 13.20
C GLN A 68 7.40 -4.35 12.02
N VAL A 69 6.80 -4.12 10.85
CA VAL A 69 7.14 -4.82 9.61
C VAL A 69 7.71 -3.86 8.57
N PRO A 70 8.61 -4.33 7.69
CA PRO A 70 9.11 -3.50 6.61
C PRO A 70 8.06 -3.28 5.52
N ILE A 71 8.20 -2.17 4.79
CA ILE A 71 7.45 -1.85 3.60
C ILE A 71 8.27 -2.26 2.39
N VAL A 72 7.71 -3.15 1.54
CA VAL A 72 8.31 -3.47 0.25
C VAL A 72 7.63 -2.62 -0.81
N MET A 73 8.43 -1.88 -1.56
CA MET A 73 7.92 -0.92 -2.53
C MET A 73 8.01 -1.45 -3.95
N PHE A 74 6.92 -1.28 -4.69
CA PHE A 74 6.84 -1.62 -6.11
C PHE A 74 6.40 -0.41 -6.92
N ALA A 75 7.03 -0.22 -8.08
CA ALA A 75 6.64 0.78 -9.06
C ALA A 75 6.14 0.11 -10.34
N MET A 76 5.05 0.62 -10.89
CA MET A 76 4.51 0.17 -12.17
C MET A 76 4.87 1.18 -13.26
N ASP A 77 5.66 0.74 -14.23
CA ASP A 77 6.01 1.51 -15.41
C ASP A 77 5.21 1.03 -16.62
N TYR A 78 4.14 1.73 -16.92
CA TYR A 78 3.27 1.41 -18.04
C TYR A 78 3.94 1.64 -19.41
N ALA A 79 4.82 2.63 -19.52
CA ALA A 79 5.51 2.92 -20.77
C ALA A 79 6.38 1.73 -21.21
N HIS A 80 7.09 1.12 -20.27
CA HIS A 80 7.96 -0.02 -20.53
C HIS A 80 7.33 -1.37 -20.14
N LYS A 81 6.06 -1.39 -19.71
CA LYS A 81 5.34 -2.60 -19.25
C LYS A 81 6.12 -3.40 -18.19
N THR A 82 6.73 -2.68 -17.26
CA THR A 82 7.64 -3.24 -16.25
C THR A 82 7.14 -2.95 -14.84
N ILE A 83 7.34 -3.91 -13.94
CA ILE A 83 7.13 -3.72 -12.50
C ILE A 83 8.52 -3.77 -11.86
N TYR A 84 8.88 -2.70 -11.17
CA TYR A 84 10.13 -2.62 -10.41
C TYR A 84 9.87 -2.93 -8.94
N CYS A 85 10.68 -3.80 -8.35
CA CYS A 85 10.82 -3.88 -6.92
C CYS A 85 11.89 -2.88 -6.49
N LEU A 86 11.48 -1.82 -5.79
CA LEU A 86 12.35 -0.70 -5.43
C LEU A 86 13.16 -0.98 -4.16
N GLY A 87 12.82 -2.05 -3.45
CA GLY A 87 13.47 -2.42 -2.22
C GLY A 87 12.56 -2.34 -1.00
N THR A 88 13.19 -2.41 0.15
CA THR A 88 12.52 -2.50 1.44
C THR A 88 12.83 -1.27 2.27
N PHE A 89 11.83 -0.73 2.96
CA PHE A 89 11.95 0.42 3.84
C PHE A 89 11.36 0.11 5.22
N CYS A 90 12.11 0.43 6.27
CA CYS A 90 11.64 0.30 7.66
C CYS A 90 11.23 1.68 8.18
N PRO A 91 9.96 1.90 8.57
CA PRO A 91 9.52 3.16 9.14
C PRO A 91 10.28 3.54 10.40
N THR A 92 10.68 4.81 10.51
CA THR A 92 11.43 5.34 11.66
C THR A 92 10.52 6.02 12.69
N GLY A 93 9.31 6.38 12.33
CA GLY A 93 8.37 7.15 13.13
C GLY A 93 8.22 8.61 12.67
N ASP A 94 9.16 9.14 11.89
CA ASP A 94 9.08 10.45 11.24
C ASP A 94 8.52 10.29 9.83
N TYR A 95 7.21 10.47 9.71
CA TYR A 95 6.51 10.27 8.44
C TYR A 95 7.02 11.15 7.30
N GLU A 96 7.26 12.43 7.56
CA GLU A 96 7.64 13.39 6.52
C GLU A 96 9.05 13.07 5.97
N ALA A 97 10.02 12.83 6.85
CA ALA A 97 11.36 12.44 6.45
C ALA A 97 11.39 11.06 5.75
N ASP A 98 10.58 10.12 6.22
CA ASP A 98 10.48 8.79 5.63
C ASP A 98 9.78 8.84 4.27
N LEU A 99 8.75 9.69 4.12
CA LEU A 99 8.04 9.87 2.85
C LEU A 99 8.96 10.43 1.77
N GLU A 100 9.82 11.39 2.09
CA GLU A 100 10.81 11.92 1.14
C GLU A 100 11.75 10.82 0.63
N LYS A 101 12.24 9.96 1.51
CA LYS A 101 13.09 8.81 1.13
C LYS A 101 12.35 7.81 0.27
N ILE A 102 11.09 7.51 0.61
CA ILE A 102 10.23 6.61 -0.18
C ILE A 102 10.01 7.20 -1.57
N LEU A 103 9.65 8.48 -1.69
CA LEU A 103 9.39 9.14 -2.98
C LEU A 103 10.64 9.19 -3.87
N ALA A 104 11.81 9.39 -3.29
CA ALA A 104 13.08 9.38 -4.02
C ALA A 104 13.36 8.03 -4.72
N LEU A 105 12.90 6.92 -4.15
CA LEU A 105 13.05 5.60 -4.75
C LEU A 105 12.15 5.39 -5.97
N TYR A 106 11.06 6.14 -6.09
CA TYR A 106 10.16 6.09 -7.23
C TYR A 106 10.62 6.97 -8.41
N GLU A 107 11.58 7.86 -8.21
CA GLU A 107 12.03 8.80 -9.22
C GLU A 107 12.48 8.08 -10.50
N GLY A 108 11.93 8.50 -11.63
CA GLY A 108 12.25 7.93 -12.95
C GLY A 108 11.78 6.49 -13.18
N LYS A 109 11.04 5.89 -12.26
CA LYS A 109 10.59 4.49 -12.35
C LYS A 109 9.07 4.32 -12.42
N ILE A 110 8.34 5.43 -12.58
CA ILE A 110 6.89 5.44 -12.66
C ILE A 110 6.46 6.01 -13.99
N SER A 111 5.62 5.27 -14.70
CA SER A 111 4.79 5.85 -15.76
C SER A 111 3.39 5.29 -15.64
N ALA A 112 2.39 6.15 -15.63
CA ALA A 112 1.00 5.74 -15.55
C ALA A 112 0.37 5.69 -16.93
N LYS A 113 -0.57 4.75 -17.14
CA LYS A 113 -1.42 4.72 -18.35
C LYS A 113 -2.16 6.05 -18.56
N HIS A 114 -2.49 6.72 -17.45
CA HIS A 114 -3.14 8.02 -17.42
C HIS A 114 -2.36 8.94 -16.48
N PRO A 115 -1.28 9.61 -16.93
CA PRO A 115 -0.40 10.42 -16.08
C PRO A 115 -1.14 11.49 -15.26
N GLN A 116 -2.21 12.04 -15.83
CA GLN A 116 -3.06 13.03 -15.17
C GLN A 116 -3.80 12.49 -13.93
N ARG A 117 -3.85 11.16 -13.74
CA ARG A 117 -4.49 10.51 -12.59
C ARG A 117 -3.50 10.10 -11.50
N LEU A 118 -2.22 10.30 -11.73
CA LEU A 118 -1.19 10.01 -10.74
C LEU A 118 -1.38 10.90 -9.50
N ALA A 119 -1.11 10.38 -8.32
CA ALA A 119 -1.11 11.19 -7.11
C ALA A 119 -0.08 12.33 -7.19
N LYS A 120 -0.42 13.50 -6.65
CA LYS A 120 0.45 14.68 -6.73
C LYS A 120 1.87 14.46 -6.23
N PRO A 121 2.12 13.72 -5.13
CA PRO A 121 3.48 13.42 -4.70
C PRO A 121 4.31 12.71 -5.78
N LEU A 122 3.70 11.80 -6.55
CA LEU A 122 4.37 11.05 -7.61
C LEU A 122 4.52 11.83 -8.93
N GLN A 123 3.75 12.88 -9.15
CA GLN A 123 3.85 13.72 -10.35
C GLN A 123 5.12 14.57 -10.38
N LYS A 124 5.76 14.77 -9.25
CA LYS A 124 6.99 15.55 -9.09
C LYS A 124 8.26 14.73 -9.26
N HIS A 125 8.09 13.43 -9.30
CA HIS A 125 9.15 12.43 -9.39
C HIS A 125 8.93 11.52 -10.61
#